data_069143c89fbe45ffa05d7c8422cd9b89
#
_entry.id   069143c89fbe45ffa05d7c8422cd9b89
#
_cell.length_a   1.000
_cell.length_b   1.000
_cell.length_c   1.000
_cell.angle_alpha   90.00
_cell.angle_beta   90.00
_cell.angle_gamma   90.00
#
_symmetry.space_group_name_H-M   'P 1'
#
loop_
_entity.id
_entity.type
_entity.pdbx_description
1 polymer ?
#
loop_
_entity_poly.entity_id
_entity_poly.type
_entity_poly.pdbx_seq_one_letter_code
_entity_poly.pdbx_strand_id
1 'polypeptide(L)'
;VPYTEDDIVRIDNFAEELATEKITGQLYTMGVPYEADRITSSVYAMTVDPVAYSLLALDKIRGKAVTDAERKKSLFTARYLSPARSLVARILAGQVVADDALVCQVTGITSEQLEKARLIDRSLQVPQGMMAMMVGGGKPATRPKAENGRGDEAKHLGKPSTAMMKAAMKGKPTYTKAEINLAQAVLEVERTILNVHRYKAALLQSPEQEIRSLLNALDGGYTAPSPGGDPIANPNTLPTGRNLFAINAE
;
A
#
# COMPACT_ATOMS: atom_id res chain seq x y z
N VAL A 1 12.80 14.11 -40.51
CA VAL A 1 11.67 14.86 -41.11
C VAL A 1 11.72 16.23 -40.45
N PRO A 2 11.85 17.32 -41.23
CA PRO A 2 11.80 18.68 -40.66
C PRO A 2 10.37 18.95 -40.19
N TYR A 3 10.23 19.43 -38.95
CA TYR A 3 8.94 19.90 -38.41
C TYR A 3 8.59 21.24 -39.10
N THR A 4 7.31 21.40 -39.40
CA THR A 4 6.77 22.69 -39.90
C THR A 4 6.45 23.62 -38.75
N GLU A 5 6.26 24.92 -39.02
CA GLU A 5 5.77 25.86 -38.00
C GLU A 5 4.39 25.40 -37.43
N ASP A 6 3.53 24.87 -38.24
CA ASP A 6 2.24 24.36 -37.81
C ASP A 6 2.39 23.19 -36.84
N ASP A 7 3.37 22.30 -37.03
CA ASP A 7 3.65 21.22 -36.10
C ASP A 7 4.14 21.72 -34.73
N ILE A 8 4.97 22.78 -34.74
CA ILE A 8 5.45 23.43 -33.50
C ILE A 8 4.28 24.05 -32.75
N VAL A 9 3.43 24.82 -33.44
CA VAL A 9 2.23 25.43 -32.82
C VAL A 9 1.28 24.39 -32.26
N ARG A 10 1.09 23.25 -32.94
CA ARG A 10 0.23 22.15 -32.45
C ARG A 10 0.82 21.48 -31.22
N ILE A 11 2.15 21.30 -31.17
CA ILE A 11 2.84 20.73 -30.01
C ILE A 11 2.75 21.69 -28.82
N ASP A 12 2.94 22.99 -29.07
CA ASP A 12 2.89 24.02 -28.02
C ASP A 12 1.47 24.12 -27.43
N ASN A 13 0.43 24.23 -28.26
CA ASN A 13 -0.95 24.21 -27.81
C ASN A 13 -1.30 22.94 -27.01
N PHE A 14 -0.84 21.78 -27.47
CA PHE A 14 -1.05 20.52 -26.76
C PHE A 14 -0.31 20.48 -25.41
N ALA A 15 0.91 21.04 -25.36
CA ALA A 15 1.67 21.14 -24.12
C ALA A 15 1.00 22.11 -23.12
N GLU A 16 0.45 23.25 -23.60
CA GLU A 16 -0.32 24.18 -22.77
C GLU A 16 -1.63 23.55 -22.26
N GLU A 17 -2.34 22.83 -23.12
CA GLU A 17 -3.56 22.11 -22.73
C GLU A 17 -3.27 21.09 -21.64
N LEU A 18 -2.24 20.25 -21.81
CA LEU A 18 -1.79 19.28 -20.81
C LEU A 18 -1.33 19.96 -19.51
N ALA A 19 -0.59 21.08 -19.60
CA ALA A 19 -0.15 21.83 -18.43
C ALA A 19 -1.34 22.42 -17.67
N THR A 20 -2.30 23.00 -18.38
CA THR A 20 -3.53 23.56 -17.81
C THR A 20 -4.38 22.48 -17.16
N GLU A 21 -4.55 21.34 -17.82
CA GLU A 21 -5.26 20.18 -17.25
C GLU A 21 -4.57 19.65 -16.00
N LYS A 22 -3.23 19.53 -16.00
CA LYS A 22 -2.46 19.15 -14.83
C LYS A 22 -2.56 20.18 -13.70
N ILE A 23 -2.45 21.47 -14.01
CA ILE A 23 -2.54 22.54 -13.00
C ILE A 23 -3.95 22.58 -12.42
N THR A 24 -4.99 22.47 -13.23
CA THR A 24 -6.37 22.41 -12.76
C THR A 24 -6.63 21.17 -11.92
N GLY A 25 -6.02 20.04 -12.29
CA GLY A 25 -6.06 18.81 -11.52
C GLY A 25 -5.27 18.86 -10.20
N GLN A 26 -4.30 19.76 -10.09
CA GLN A 26 -3.45 19.95 -8.91
C GLN A 26 -3.92 21.07 -7.98
N LEU A 27 -4.80 21.96 -8.44
CA LEU A 27 -5.43 22.97 -7.59
C LEU A 27 -6.36 22.25 -6.60
N TYR A 28 -5.82 22.09 -5.42
CA TYR A 28 -6.45 21.40 -4.32
C TYR A 28 -6.95 22.42 -3.31
N THR A 29 -8.23 22.35 -3.00
CA THR A 29 -8.84 23.18 -1.95
C THR A 29 -9.07 22.30 -0.73
N MET A 30 -8.46 22.65 0.38
CA MET A 30 -8.59 21.92 1.65
C MET A 30 -10.05 21.82 2.07
N GLY A 31 -10.48 20.64 2.46
CA GLY A 31 -11.80 20.37 3.00
C GLY A 31 -12.94 20.36 1.96
N VAL A 32 -12.64 20.49 0.67
CA VAL A 32 -13.63 20.39 -0.40
C VAL A 32 -13.75 18.93 -0.86
N PRO A 33 -14.97 18.35 -0.86
CA PRO A 33 -15.18 16.99 -1.37
C PRO A 33 -14.79 16.87 -2.84
N TYR A 34 -14.12 15.76 -3.17
CA TYR A 34 -13.83 15.42 -4.56
C TYR A 34 -15.09 15.04 -5.32
N GLU A 35 -15.15 15.41 -6.57
CA GLU A 35 -16.18 14.94 -7.49
C GLU A 35 -16.07 13.42 -7.72
N ALA A 36 -17.21 12.76 -7.96
CA ALA A 36 -17.27 11.30 -8.10
C ALA A 36 -16.36 10.77 -9.22
N ASP A 37 -16.29 11.47 -10.34
CA ASP A 37 -15.45 11.11 -11.48
C ASP A 37 -13.98 11.23 -11.15
N ARG A 38 -13.60 12.24 -10.37
CA ARG A 38 -12.24 12.44 -9.90
C ARG A 38 -11.81 11.35 -8.93
N ILE A 39 -12.68 10.97 -8.00
CA ILE A 39 -12.44 9.83 -7.10
C ILE A 39 -12.23 8.56 -7.92
N THR A 40 -13.11 8.30 -8.88
CA THR A 40 -13.03 7.13 -9.74
C THR A 40 -11.72 7.09 -10.53
N SER A 41 -11.36 8.17 -11.20
CA SER A 41 -10.12 8.29 -11.98
C SER A 41 -8.88 8.12 -11.11
N SER A 42 -8.86 8.73 -9.91
CA SER A 42 -7.73 8.58 -8.97
C SER A 42 -7.59 7.14 -8.48
N VAL A 43 -8.69 6.48 -8.11
CA VAL A 43 -8.64 5.06 -7.68
C VAL A 43 -8.16 4.17 -8.82
N TYR A 44 -8.60 4.43 -10.06
CA TYR A 44 -8.08 3.73 -11.24
C TYR A 44 -6.56 3.87 -11.36
N ALA A 45 -6.06 5.10 -11.31
CA ALA A 45 -4.63 5.37 -11.41
C ALA A 45 -3.81 4.67 -10.30
N MET A 46 -4.37 4.57 -9.09
CA MET A 46 -3.71 3.93 -7.95
C MET A 46 -3.77 2.40 -7.95
N THR A 47 -4.74 1.77 -8.63
CA THR A 47 -5.03 0.35 -8.39
C THR A 47 -4.91 -0.56 -9.61
N VAL A 48 -5.13 -0.07 -10.82
CA VAL A 48 -5.14 -0.92 -12.03
C VAL A 48 -3.80 -1.59 -12.26
N ASP A 49 -2.71 -0.84 -12.25
CA ASP A 49 -1.38 -1.38 -12.45
C ASP A 49 -0.95 -2.34 -11.34
N PRO A 50 -1.10 -2.01 -10.03
CA PRO A 50 -0.84 -2.96 -8.96
C PRO A 50 -1.62 -4.28 -9.10
N VAL A 51 -2.90 -4.24 -9.44
CA VAL A 51 -3.69 -5.46 -9.69
C VAL A 51 -3.12 -6.25 -10.87
N ALA A 52 -2.81 -5.60 -11.99
CA ALA A 52 -2.26 -6.26 -13.17
C ALA A 52 -0.93 -6.95 -12.87
N TYR A 53 0.00 -6.26 -12.17
CA TYR A 53 1.29 -6.81 -11.81
C TYR A 53 1.21 -7.91 -10.76
N SER A 54 0.29 -7.83 -9.80
CA SER A 54 0.08 -8.90 -8.82
C SER A 54 -0.43 -10.20 -9.49
N LEU A 55 -1.30 -10.10 -10.48
CA LEU A 55 -1.77 -11.23 -11.28
C LEU A 55 -0.64 -11.85 -12.13
N LEU A 56 0.19 -11.02 -12.76
CA LEU A 56 1.37 -11.47 -13.48
C LEU A 56 2.34 -12.23 -12.54
N ALA A 57 2.61 -11.67 -11.37
CA ALA A 57 3.49 -12.28 -10.36
C ALA A 57 2.95 -13.63 -9.89
N LEU A 58 1.64 -13.72 -9.64
CA LEU A 58 0.99 -14.98 -9.27
C LEU A 58 1.13 -16.05 -10.37
N ASP A 59 0.89 -15.66 -11.62
CA ASP A 59 1.03 -16.58 -12.76
C ASP A 59 2.49 -17.04 -12.93
N LYS A 60 3.45 -16.16 -12.70
CA LYS A 60 4.89 -16.50 -12.73
C LYS A 60 5.25 -17.49 -11.63
N ILE A 61 4.77 -17.32 -10.42
CA ILE A 61 4.98 -18.24 -9.30
C ILE A 61 4.36 -19.62 -9.59
N ARG A 62 3.25 -19.66 -10.32
CA ARG A 62 2.59 -20.90 -10.76
C ARG A 62 3.25 -21.58 -11.95
N GLY A 63 4.36 -21.03 -12.46
CA GLY A 63 5.08 -21.58 -13.59
C GLY A 63 4.39 -21.39 -14.95
N LYS A 64 3.42 -20.46 -15.06
CA LYS A 64 2.83 -20.13 -16.34
C LYS A 64 3.83 -19.37 -17.24
N ALA A 65 3.70 -19.51 -18.55
CA ALA A 65 4.55 -18.81 -19.52
C ALA A 65 4.20 -17.32 -19.59
N VAL A 66 4.85 -16.50 -18.75
CA VAL A 66 4.64 -15.04 -18.66
C VAL A 66 5.70 -14.21 -19.38
N THR A 67 6.82 -14.81 -19.79
CA THR A 67 8.00 -14.11 -20.35
C THR A 67 7.64 -13.22 -21.54
N ASP A 68 6.75 -13.66 -22.43
CA ASP A 68 6.31 -12.87 -23.56
C ASP A 68 5.46 -11.65 -23.14
N ALA A 69 4.65 -11.79 -22.09
CA ALA A 69 3.88 -10.69 -21.54
C ALA A 69 4.77 -9.69 -20.77
N GLU A 70 5.84 -10.15 -20.14
CA GLU A 70 6.85 -9.27 -19.50
C GLU A 70 7.61 -8.43 -20.56
N ARG A 71 7.85 -8.99 -21.75
CA ARG A 71 8.64 -8.34 -22.81
C ARG A 71 7.81 -7.49 -23.77
N LYS A 72 6.55 -7.88 -24.03
CA LYS A 72 5.68 -7.23 -25.01
C LYS A 72 4.51 -6.54 -24.34
N LYS A 73 4.50 -5.20 -24.39
CA LYS A 73 3.44 -4.36 -23.80
C LYS A 73 2.03 -4.78 -24.28
N SER A 74 1.86 -5.14 -25.55
CA SER A 74 0.55 -5.56 -26.08
C SER A 74 0.04 -6.84 -25.41
N LEU A 75 0.91 -7.80 -25.13
CA LEU A 75 0.55 -9.04 -24.46
C LEU A 75 0.28 -8.82 -22.97
N PHE A 76 1.07 -7.96 -22.31
CA PHE A 76 0.79 -7.55 -20.94
C PHE A 76 -0.56 -6.86 -20.84
N THR A 77 -0.84 -5.92 -21.75
CA THR A 77 -2.12 -5.21 -21.78
C THR A 77 -3.28 -6.19 -21.96
N ALA A 78 -3.20 -7.12 -22.92
CA ALA A 78 -4.28 -8.05 -23.18
C ALA A 78 -4.51 -9.06 -22.05
N ARG A 79 -3.43 -9.59 -21.45
CA ARG A 79 -3.53 -10.67 -20.45
C ARG A 79 -3.77 -10.18 -19.02
N TYR A 80 -3.26 -9.01 -18.66
CA TYR A 80 -3.25 -8.54 -17.27
C TYR A 80 -3.89 -7.17 -17.10
N LEU A 81 -3.50 -6.17 -17.90
CA LEU A 81 -3.95 -4.80 -17.70
C LEU A 81 -5.45 -4.62 -18.02
N SER A 82 -5.92 -5.16 -19.14
CA SER A 82 -7.34 -5.07 -19.51
C SER A 82 -8.26 -5.83 -18.54
N PRO A 83 -7.95 -7.07 -18.13
CA PRO A 83 -8.68 -7.73 -17.05
C PRO A 83 -8.67 -6.98 -15.73
N ALA A 84 -7.52 -6.42 -15.33
CA ALA A 84 -7.41 -5.62 -14.11
C ALA A 84 -8.30 -4.37 -14.17
N ARG A 85 -8.29 -3.65 -15.30
CA ARG A 85 -9.18 -2.49 -15.53
C ARG A 85 -10.65 -2.89 -15.41
N SER A 86 -11.05 -3.98 -16.07
CA SER A 86 -12.43 -4.48 -15.98
C SER A 86 -12.81 -4.84 -14.54
N LEU A 87 -11.93 -5.50 -13.80
CA LEU A 87 -12.15 -5.88 -12.43
C LEU A 87 -12.32 -4.64 -11.53
N VAL A 88 -11.39 -3.68 -11.59
CA VAL A 88 -11.46 -2.43 -10.82
C VAL A 88 -12.74 -1.65 -11.17
N ALA A 89 -13.11 -1.56 -12.45
CA ALA A 89 -14.36 -0.92 -12.87
C ALA A 89 -15.59 -1.54 -12.23
N ARG A 90 -15.68 -2.86 -12.23
CA ARG A 90 -16.81 -3.60 -11.66
C ARG A 90 -16.89 -3.42 -10.14
N ILE A 91 -15.75 -3.38 -9.45
CA ILE A 91 -15.69 -3.10 -8.01
C ILE A 91 -16.17 -1.67 -7.72
N LEU A 92 -15.68 -0.68 -8.45
CA LEU A 92 -16.06 0.72 -8.26
C LEU A 92 -17.53 0.99 -8.58
N ALA A 93 -18.08 0.29 -9.58
CA ALA A 93 -19.49 0.34 -9.94
C ALA A 93 -20.40 -0.46 -8.96
N GLY A 94 -19.85 -1.15 -7.97
CA GLY A 94 -20.61 -1.97 -7.04
C GLY A 94 -21.19 -3.25 -7.65
N GLN A 95 -20.73 -3.65 -8.83
CA GLN A 95 -21.20 -4.87 -9.51
C GLN A 95 -20.61 -6.15 -8.88
N VAL A 96 -19.46 -6.02 -8.24
CA VAL A 96 -18.82 -7.07 -7.44
C VAL A 96 -18.29 -6.49 -6.14
N VAL A 97 -18.33 -7.28 -5.09
CA VAL A 97 -17.76 -6.91 -3.79
C VAL A 97 -16.32 -7.39 -3.74
N ALA A 98 -15.40 -6.55 -3.27
CA ALA A 98 -14.00 -6.93 -3.04
C ALA A 98 -13.93 -7.71 -1.71
N ASP A 99 -14.22 -8.99 -1.75
CA ASP A 99 -14.24 -9.92 -0.63
C ASP A 99 -13.41 -11.19 -0.93
N ASP A 100 -13.40 -12.11 0.01
CA ASP A 100 -12.69 -13.38 -0.11
C ASP A 100 -13.19 -14.23 -1.30
N ALA A 101 -14.48 -14.17 -1.62
CA ALA A 101 -15.04 -14.89 -2.75
C ALA A 101 -14.48 -14.37 -4.08
N LEU A 102 -14.40 -13.05 -4.24
CA LEU A 102 -13.79 -12.43 -5.41
C LEU A 102 -12.29 -12.76 -5.50
N VAL A 103 -11.57 -12.70 -4.39
CA VAL A 103 -10.14 -13.07 -4.34
C VAL A 103 -9.95 -14.53 -4.76
N CYS A 104 -10.75 -15.45 -4.23
CA CYS A 104 -10.71 -16.86 -4.61
C CYS A 104 -11.02 -17.04 -6.11
N GLN A 105 -12.02 -16.35 -6.63
CA GLN A 105 -12.39 -16.41 -8.04
C GLN A 105 -11.26 -15.91 -8.94
N VAL A 106 -10.68 -14.75 -8.62
CA VAL A 106 -9.61 -14.11 -9.43
C VAL A 106 -8.32 -14.91 -9.37
N THR A 107 -7.98 -15.42 -8.19
CA THR A 107 -6.76 -16.22 -8.00
C THR A 107 -6.94 -17.70 -8.36
N GLY A 108 -8.17 -18.19 -8.49
CA GLY A 108 -8.45 -19.61 -8.78
C GLY A 108 -8.05 -20.55 -7.64
N ILE A 109 -8.17 -20.11 -6.39
CA ILE A 109 -7.92 -20.92 -5.18
C ILE A 109 -9.21 -21.10 -4.39
N THR A 110 -9.20 -22.06 -3.46
CA THR A 110 -10.30 -22.25 -2.53
C THR A 110 -10.18 -21.33 -1.31
N SER A 111 -11.30 -21.13 -0.59
CA SER A 111 -11.28 -20.37 0.67
C SER A 111 -10.32 -20.98 1.71
N GLU A 112 -10.22 -22.31 1.77
CA GLU A 112 -9.27 -23.00 2.64
C GLU A 112 -7.81 -22.69 2.29
N GLN A 113 -7.51 -22.61 0.99
CA GLN A 113 -6.18 -22.24 0.51
C GLN A 113 -5.86 -20.78 0.81
N LEU A 114 -6.83 -19.87 0.74
CA LEU A 114 -6.68 -18.48 1.11
C LEU A 114 -6.39 -18.35 2.62
N GLU A 115 -7.15 -19.02 3.46
CA GLU A 115 -6.88 -19.05 4.90
C GLU A 115 -5.51 -19.67 5.23
N LYS A 116 -5.11 -20.73 4.53
CA LYS A 116 -3.77 -21.30 4.67
C LYS A 116 -2.69 -20.26 4.29
N ALA A 117 -2.90 -19.49 3.22
CA ALA A 117 -1.96 -18.43 2.83
C ALA A 117 -1.81 -17.36 3.92
N ARG A 118 -2.93 -16.93 4.52
CA ARG A 118 -2.95 -15.98 5.64
C ARG A 118 -2.25 -16.54 6.90
N LEU A 119 -2.40 -17.83 7.17
CA LEU A 119 -1.72 -18.51 8.28
C LEU A 119 -0.19 -18.56 8.05
N ILE A 120 0.23 -18.86 6.82
CA ILE A 120 1.66 -18.86 6.44
C ILE A 120 2.23 -17.47 6.68
N ASP A 121 1.61 -16.41 6.17
CA ASP A 121 2.08 -15.03 6.33
C ASP A 121 2.19 -14.62 7.81
N ARG A 122 1.14 -14.88 8.61
CA ARG A 122 1.16 -14.64 10.05
C ARG A 122 2.29 -15.37 10.77
N SER A 123 2.65 -16.57 10.32
CA SER A 123 3.75 -17.35 10.91
C SER A 123 5.13 -16.77 10.61
N LEU A 124 5.26 -16.03 9.52
CA LEU A 124 6.50 -15.35 9.11
C LEU A 124 6.69 -14.00 9.78
N GLN A 125 5.60 -13.37 10.23
CA GLN A 125 5.67 -12.10 10.93
C GLN A 125 6.32 -12.32 12.32
N VAL A 126 7.52 -11.77 12.49
CA VAL A 126 8.17 -11.74 13.82
C VAL A 126 7.43 -10.71 14.68
N PRO A 127 6.98 -11.06 15.90
CA PRO A 127 6.36 -10.09 16.80
C PRO A 127 7.26 -8.87 16.97
N GLN A 128 6.73 -7.65 16.79
CA GLN A 128 7.50 -6.40 16.88
C GLN A 128 8.29 -6.28 18.19
N GLY A 129 7.79 -6.85 19.30
CA GLY A 129 8.50 -6.91 20.56
C GLY A 129 9.78 -7.77 20.52
N MET A 130 9.83 -8.81 19.68
CA MET A 130 11.02 -9.64 19.49
C MET A 130 12.06 -8.96 18.59
N MET A 131 11.64 -8.17 17.59
CA MET A 131 12.55 -7.35 16.79
C MET A 131 13.22 -6.25 17.62
N ALA A 132 12.49 -5.58 18.49
CA ALA A 132 13.05 -4.58 19.41
C ALA A 132 14.13 -5.18 20.33
N MET A 133 13.99 -6.44 20.73
CA MET A 133 15.02 -7.15 21.51
C MET A 133 16.24 -7.60 20.69
N MET A 134 16.08 -7.87 19.38
CA MET A 134 17.19 -8.27 18.49
C MET A 134 18.02 -7.07 18.00
N VAL A 135 17.39 -5.92 17.76
CA VAL A 135 18.05 -4.70 17.25
C VAL A 135 18.58 -3.82 18.38
N GLY A 136 18.12 -4.04 19.62
CA GLY A 136 18.45 -3.23 20.81
C GLY A 136 19.83 -3.47 21.42
N GLY A 137 20.88 -3.63 20.59
CA GLY A 137 22.28 -3.50 21.03
C GLY A 137 22.75 -2.05 21.19
N GLY A 138 21.89 -1.05 20.96
CA GLY A 138 22.16 0.37 21.17
C GLY A 138 21.89 0.78 22.62
N LYS A 139 22.88 1.39 23.30
CA LYS A 139 22.74 1.96 24.63
C LYS A 139 21.51 2.86 24.71
N PRO A 140 20.69 2.76 25.77
CA PRO A 140 19.57 3.66 25.96
C PRO A 140 20.08 5.09 26.10
N ALA A 141 19.53 5.99 25.29
CA ALA A 141 19.75 7.42 25.43
C ALA A 141 19.33 7.84 26.86
N THR A 142 20.24 8.48 27.56
CA THR A 142 20.06 9.01 28.93
C THR A 142 18.86 9.95 28.96
N ARG A 143 17.77 9.51 29.61
CA ARG A 143 16.71 10.40 30.06
C ARG A 143 17.24 11.33 31.15
N PRO A 144 16.87 12.61 31.17
CA PRO A 144 17.19 13.49 32.30
C PRO A 144 16.51 12.98 33.57
N LYS A 145 17.26 12.93 34.66
CA LYS A 145 16.79 12.58 36.00
C LYS A 145 15.66 13.52 36.42
N ALA A 146 14.48 13.00 36.68
CA ALA A 146 13.53 13.58 37.58
C ALA A 146 13.76 12.91 38.96
N GLU A 147 14.23 13.68 39.91
CA GLU A 147 14.29 13.27 41.33
C GLU A 147 12.86 13.16 41.85
N ASN A 148 12.44 11.97 42.24
CA ASN A 148 11.78 11.74 43.52
C ASN A 148 11.54 10.23 43.72
N GLY A 149 11.99 9.80 44.91
CA GLY A 149 12.17 8.43 45.30
C GLY A 149 10.91 7.57 45.44
N ARG A 150 11.13 6.32 45.26
CA ARG A 150 10.79 5.14 46.07
C ARG A 150 10.82 3.87 45.21
N GLY A 151 11.61 2.93 45.70
CA GLY A 151 11.28 1.50 45.73
C GLY A 151 11.62 0.68 44.52
N ASP A 152 12.79 0.08 44.61
CA ASP A 152 13.20 -1.25 44.17
C ASP A 152 12.18 -2.16 43.48
N GLU A 153 12.65 -2.68 42.42
CA GLU A 153 12.57 -4.00 41.80
C GLU A 153 12.34 -3.94 40.30
N ALA A 154 13.29 -3.39 39.55
CA ALA A 154 13.45 -3.73 38.14
C ALA A 154 14.18 -5.09 38.10
N LYS A 155 13.38 -6.17 38.10
CA LYS A 155 13.87 -7.52 37.80
C LYS A 155 14.58 -7.51 36.45
N HIS A 156 15.86 -7.90 36.48
CA HIS A 156 16.65 -8.25 35.30
C HIS A 156 15.86 -9.19 34.38
N LEU A 157 15.29 -8.67 33.33
CA LEU A 157 14.90 -9.51 32.19
C LEU A 157 16.21 -9.91 31.47
N GLY A 158 16.74 -11.05 31.87
CA GLY A 158 17.89 -11.68 31.20
C GLY A 158 17.57 -11.93 29.73
N LYS A 159 18.60 -11.85 28.88
CA LYS A 159 18.51 -12.25 27.48
C LYS A 159 17.85 -13.62 27.39
N PRO A 160 16.83 -13.81 26.52
CA PRO A 160 16.18 -15.11 26.39
C PRO A 160 17.24 -16.17 26.04
N SER A 161 17.28 -17.24 26.82
CA SER A 161 18.26 -18.31 26.62
C SER A 161 18.02 -18.98 25.25
N THR A 162 19.08 -19.46 24.63
CA THR A 162 19.02 -20.22 23.35
C THR A 162 18.03 -21.39 23.44
N ALA A 163 17.82 -21.94 24.63
CA ALA A 163 16.83 -22.96 24.93
C ALA A 163 15.39 -22.44 24.85
N MET A 164 15.13 -21.21 25.31
CA MET A 164 13.82 -20.55 25.18
C MET A 164 13.49 -20.19 23.74
N MET A 165 14.50 -19.75 22.96
CA MET A 165 14.33 -19.52 21.52
C MET A 165 14.06 -20.83 20.75
N LYS A 166 14.80 -21.92 21.08
CA LYS A 166 14.52 -23.24 20.52
C LYS A 166 13.14 -23.80 20.91
N ALA A 167 12.69 -23.56 22.14
CA ALA A 167 11.35 -23.97 22.58
C ALA A 167 10.22 -23.17 21.90
N ALA A 168 10.42 -21.87 21.68
CA ALA A 168 9.47 -21.05 20.93
C ALA A 168 9.40 -21.40 19.43
N MET A 169 10.46 -22.00 18.88
CA MET A 169 10.49 -22.53 17.52
C MET A 169 9.98 -23.97 17.41
N LYS A 170 9.91 -24.71 18.52
CA LYS A 170 9.47 -26.10 18.57
C LYS A 170 7.95 -26.14 18.49
N GLY A 171 7.42 -26.34 17.27
CA GLY A 171 5.99 -26.45 17.02
C GLY A 171 5.44 -25.48 15.98
N LYS A 172 6.25 -24.58 15.43
CA LYS A 172 5.82 -23.81 14.25
C LYS A 172 5.77 -24.73 13.03
N PRO A 173 4.68 -24.71 12.28
CA PRO A 173 4.61 -25.47 11.04
C PRO A 173 5.72 -24.99 10.10
N THR A 174 6.47 -25.91 9.55
CA THR A 174 7.54 -25.62 8.59
C THR A 174 6.93 -25.65 7.20
N TYR A 175 6.94 -24.51 6.52
CA TYR A 175 6.45 -24.38 5.15
C TYR A 175 7.62 -24.40 4.16
N THR A 176 7.40 -24.98 3.00
CA THR A 176 8.38 -24.95 1.91
C THR A 176 8.48 -23.56 1.30
N LYS A 177 9.62 -23.24 0.68
CA LYS A 177 9.80 -21.96 -0.03
C LYS A 177 8.74 -21.74 -1.12
N ALA A 178 8.30 -22.82 -1.78
CA ALA A 178 7.26 -22.75 -2.80
C ALA A 178 5.90 -22.38 -2.19
N GLU A 179 5.52 -22.95 -1.04
CA GLU A 179 4.29 -22.61 -0.33
C GLU A 179 4.31 -21.15 0.15
N ILE A 180 5.44 -20.70 0.68
CA ILE A 180 5.61 -19.31 1.12
C ILE A 180 5.46 -18.35 -0.06
N ASN A 181 6.16 -18.59 -1.16
CA ASN A 181 6.09 -17.73 -2.34
C ASN A 181 4.68 -17.68 -2.92
N LEU A 182 3.99 -18.82 -2.99
CA LEU A 182 2.61 -18.88 -3.47
C LEU A 182 1.66 -18.12 -2.53
N ALA A 183 1.80 -18.32 -1.23
CA ALA A 183 0.99 -17.61 -0.23
C ALA A 183 1.18 -16.09 -0.35
N GLN A 184 2.41 -15.62 -0.43
CA GLN A 184 2.72 -14.20 -0.59
C GLN A 184 2.14 -13.63 -1.90
N ALA A 185 2.25 -14.36 -3.03
CA ALA A 185 1.69 -13.92 -4.29
C ALA A 185 0.16 -13.83 -4.27
N VAL A 186 -0.51 -14.78 -3.61
CA VAL A 186 -1.97 -14.77 -3.43
C VAL A 186 -2.39 -13.58 -2.57
N LEU A 187 -1.72 -13.35 -1.43
CA LEU A 187 -2.02 -12.25 -0.52
C LEU A 187 -1.72 -10.89 -1.14
N GLU A 188 -0.76 -10.82 -2.05
CA GLU A 188 -0.51 -9.59 -2.81
C GLU A 188 -1.69 -9.28 -3.76
N VAL A 189 -2.28 -10.28 -4.42
CA VAL A 189 -3.51 -10.10 -5.22
C VAL A 189 -4.66 -9.67 -4.31
N GLU A 190 -4.86 -10.34 -3.18
CA GLU A 190 -5.85 -9.95 -2.18
C GLU A 190 -5.70 -8.49 -1.78
N ARG A 191 -4.50 -8.08 -1.38
CA ARG A 191 -4.18 -6.72 -0.96
C ARG A 191 -4.49 -5.69 -2.04
N THR A 192 -4.12 -5.95 -3.30
CA THR A 192 -4.36 -5.02 -4.41
C THR A 192 -5.84 -4.88 -4.74
N ILE A 193 -6.62 -5.96 -4.66
CA ILE A 193 -8.08 -5.93 -4.85
C ILE A 193 -8.77 -5.15 -3.72
N LEU A 194 -8.42 -5.42 -2.48
CA LEU A 194 -8.99 -4.74 -1.31
C LEU A 194 -8.64 -3.25 -1.28
N ASN A 195 -7.48 -2.87 -1.80
CA ASN A 195 -7.05 -1.48 -1.89
C ASN A 195 -7.98 -0.61 -2.76
N VAL A 196 -8.76 -1.17 -3.67
CA VAL A 196 -9.74 -0.41 -4.46
C VAL A 196 -10.74 0.29 -3.54
N HIS A 197 -11.34 -0.44 -2.60
CA HIS A 197 -12.26 0.14 -1.63
C HIS A 197 -11.54 1.00 -0.60
N ARG A 198 -10.38 0.56 -0.13
CA ARG A 198 -9.58 1.29 0.85
C ARG A 198 -9.20 2.69 0.35
N TYR A 199 -8.73 2.82 -0.89
CA TYR A 199 -8.34 4.10 -1.44
C TYR A 199 -9.55 4.98 -1.76
N LYS A 200 -10.65 4.40 -2.26
CA LYS A 200 -11.92 5.13 -2.41
C LYS A 200 -12.39 5.72 -1.08
N ALA A 201 -12.42 4.91 -0.03
CA ALA A 201 -12.81 5.37 1.30
C ALA A 201 -11.86 6.45 1.84
N ALA A 202 -10.56 6.29 1.65
CA ALA A 202 -9.55 7.24 2.11
C ALA A 202 -9.66 8.59 1.38
N LEU A 203 -9.94 8.60 0.06
CA LEU A 203 -10.22 9.82 -0.69
C LEU A 203 -11.48 10.52 -0.18
N LEU A 204 -12.55 9.77 0.08
CA LEU A 204 -13.80 10.32 0.62
C LEU A 204 -13.62 10.90 2.03
N GLN A 205 -12.73 10.34 2.84
CA GLN A 205 -12.45 10.80 4.20
C GLN A 205 -11.50 12.02 4.25
N SER A 206 -10.73 12.24 3.19
CA SER A 206 -9.70 13.28 3.15
C SER A 206 -10.20 14.67 3.50
N PRO A 207 -11.32 15.20 2.92
CA PRO A 207 -11.77 16.53 3.22
C PRO A 207 -12.14 16.76 4.70
N GLU A 208 -12.82 15.79 5.30
CA GLU A 208 -13.16 15.85 6.73
C GLU A 208 -11.92 15.78 7.62
N GLN A 209 -10.99 14.90 7.28
CA GLN A 209 -9.74 14.75 8.02
C GLN A 209 -8.89 16.02 7.98
N GLU A 210 -8.88 16.73 6.86
CA GLU A 210 -8.15 17.98 6.70
C GLU A 210 -8.70 19.10 7.59
N ILE A 211 -10.01 19.30 7.57
CA ILE A 211 -10.67 20.29 8.43
C ILE A 211 -10.45 19.93 9.89
N ARG A 212 -10.59 18.65 10.26
CA ARG A 212 -10.34 18.20 11.63
C ARG A 212 -8.92 18.47 12.08
N SER A 213 -7.93 18.18 11.22
CA SER A 213 -6.52 18.39 11.55
C SER A 213 -6.17 19.87 11.64
N LEU A 214 -6.75 20.70 10.77
CA LEU A 214 -6.61 22.17 10.83
C LEU A 214 -7.16 22.73 12.15
N LEU A 215 -8.39 22.37 12.52
CA LEU A 215 -9.00 22.80 13.77
C LEU A 215 -8.20 22.34 14.99
N ASN A 216 -7.74 21.07 15.00
CA ASN A 216 -6.86 20.55 16.05
C ASN A 216 -5.56 21.35 16.18
N ALA A 217 -4.97 21.74 15.05
CA ALA A 217 -3.74 22.55 15.08
C ALA A 217 -4.00 23.98 15.59
N LEU A 218 -5.13 24.59 15.21
CA LEU A 218 -5.53 25.92 15.70
C LEU A 218 -5.80 25.92 17.21
N ASP A 219 -6.31 24.81 17.73
CA ASP A 219 -6.51 24.60 19.19
C ASP A 219 -5.22 24.24 19.94
N GLY A 220 -4.05 24.21 19.24
CA GLY A 220 -2.75 23.83 19.83
C GLY A 220 -2.57 22.33 20.00
N GLY A 221 -3.41 21.51 19.39
CA GLY A 221 -3.32 20.06 19.43
C GLY A 221 -2.20 19.51 18.53
N TYR A 222 -1.75 18.29 18.85
CA TYR A 222 -0.71 17.59 18.08
C TYR A 222 -1.33 16.81 16.91
N THR A 223 -0.82 17.03 15.71
CA THR A 223 -1.12 16.21 14.54
C THR A 223 0.12 15.38 14.19
N ALA A 224 -0.02 14.06 14.24
CA ALA A 224 1.08 13.13 14.00
C ALA A 224 1.68 13.30 12.59
N PRO A 225 3.02 13.29 12.45
CA PRO A 225 3.67 13.37 11.17
C PRO A 225 3.41 12.12 10.32
N SER A 226 3.37 12.31 9.01
CA SER A 226 3.17 11.25 8.03
C SER A 226 4.00 11.55 6.77
N PRO A 227 4.53 10.53 6.08
CA PRO A 227 5.15 10.75 4.79
C PRO A 227 4.21 11.48 3.84
N GLY A 228 4.74 12.53 3.19
CA GLY A 228 4.05 13.27 2.13
C GLY A 228 4.30 12.65 0.76
N GLY A 229 3.68 13.22 -0.24
CA GLY A 229 3.86 12.84 -1.63
C GLY A 229 2.55 12.84 -2.41
N ASP A 230 2.65 12.61 -3.71
CA ASP A 230 1.50 12.44 -4.58
C ASP A 230 0.71 11.18 -4.19
N PRO A 231 -0.58 11.29 -3.84
CA PRO A 231 -1.42 10.14 -3.47
C PRO A 231 -1.54 9.08 -4.57
N ILE A 232 -1.42 9.45 -5.83
CA ILE A 232 -1.47 8.50 -6.95
C ILE A 232 -0.19 7.65 -6.98
N ALA A 233 0.97 8.28 -6.80
CA ALA A 233 2.26 7.59 -6.74
C ALA A 233 2.45 6.84 -5.42
N ASN A 234 1.95 7.40 -4.31
CA ASN A 234 2.03 6.81 -2.98
C ASN A 234 0.67 6.84 -2.25
N PRO A 235 -0.22 5.91 -2.51
CA PRO A 235 -1.56 5.87 -1.90
C PRO A 235 -1.56 5.76 -0.36
N ASN A 236 -0.44 5.42 0.26
CA ASN A 236 -0.33 5.37 1.72
C ASN A 236 -0.31 6.77 2.37
N THR A 237 -0.19 7.84 1.58
CA THR A 237 -0.37 9.22 2.05
C THR A 237 -1.83 9.56 2.33
N LEU A 238 -2.78 8.75 1.86
CA LEU A 238 -4.21 8.89 2.12
C LEU A 238 -4.63 8.30 3.50
N PRO A 239 -5.68 8.86 4.14
CA PRO A 239 -6.33 10.12 3.84
C PRO A 239 -5.39 11.30 4.07
N THR A 240 -5.60 12.40 3.33
CA THR A 240 -4.85 13.65 3.51
C THR A 240 -5.20 14.36 4.82
N GLY A 241 -4.63 15.53 5.08
CA GLY A 241 -4.86 16.25 6.35
C GLY A 241 -3.98 15.79 7.50
N ARG A 242 -2.81 15.22 7.20
CA ARG A 242 -1.77 14.89 8.17
C ARG A 242 -0.66 15.92 8.12
N ASN A 243 0.18 15.96 9.16
CA ASN A 243 1.40 16.75 9.13
C ASN A 243 2.42 16.06 8.23
N LEU A 244 2.54 16.55 6.97
CA LEU A 244 3.34 15.90 5.96
C LEU A 244 4.81 16.30 6.09
N PHE A 245 5.71 15.32 5.96
CA PHE A 245 7.14 15.55 5.82
C PHE A 245 7.68 14.84 4.57
N ALA A 246 8.66 15.44 3.93
CA ALA A 246 9.46 14.82 2.89
C ALA A 246 10.83 14.48 3.47
N ILE A 247 11.22 13.22 3.41
CA ILE A 247 12.58 12.79 3.74
C ILE A 247 13.35 12.72 2.42
N ASN A 248 14.30 13.63 2.23
CA ASN A 248 15.33 13.44 1.22
C ASN A 248 16.27 12.36 1.75
N ALA A 249 16.21 11.18 1.15
CA ALA A 249 17.21 10.14 1.35
C ALA A 249 18.33 10.39 0.31
N GLU A 250 19.20 11.36 0.56
CA GLU A 250 20.50 11.45 -0.07
C GLU A 250 21.50 10.59 0.70
#